data_b780902e81a7c0ead68ea4b92bbe5dc5
#
_entry.id   b780902e81a7c0ead68ea4b92bbe5dc5
#
_cell.length_a   1.000
_cell.length_b   1.000
_cell.length_c   1.000
_cell.angle_alpha   90.00
_cell.angle_beta   90.00
_cell.angle_gamma   90.00
#
_symmetry.space_group_name_H-M   'P 1'
#
loop_
_entity.id
_entity.type
_entity.pdbx_description
1 polymer ?
#
loop_
_entity_poly.entity_id
_entity_poly.type
_entity_poly.pdbx_seq_one_letter_code
_entity_poly.pdbx_strand_id
1 'polypeptide(L)'
;MAEDTRYVYSYGYRSARRILLGMFTVEDMGEQGLKYNPNWSRIWKIAVGAIVLAYLSLSSLLYFRERYMRGIDQTKWSNMFFYFISTEAKESHLQIKGDHYINLAKDALRREDYGEFAKYIGTGANLARSNLEGQKLFADLLFAFGRTTDAFTILEQSLGTAKKDRDYFRGYLRRSFTLEQDRRIIACAEKYMDDPEVDPGIQADLRFSFAQANFLRGNFDIATDFLRKRHLDITPEGYTLLCQISWERGDRKNAIEKLAEAVRTFPASDNLRAMLARWYKESGDLAAAKDSLNMLIVRDPTATSPRIQMLYLLPGETQKDRRESVINEIIKDFSKNESALLELGQFANETSDYKLTDRLYKHAVESSFPSRPQFLLTHVETLTNAGKTKEAITIVDELFLRNAKDQWFGEMRITFDALRMIAYYAEGQADIGAINLKKVLDARSIQPQLICAIGKKLVQVRRFEEANSAMALGHQRFENNQGILLQFVKMKVDNEEMADELESYLRKLMSMRRPPQELLQKAYTRIASDKFLYSEGRETLLKEIKLSLKQGTESEIGS
;
A
#
# COMPACT_ATOMS: atom_id res chain seq x y z
N MET A 1 -67.49 23.84 -4.43
CA MET A 1 -66.91 24.45 -5.67
C MET A 1 -68.01 25.28 -6.26
N ALA A 2 -67.86 26.64 -6.23
CA ALA A 2 -68.85 27.53 -6.79
C ALA A 2 -68.68 27.49 -8.34
N GLU A 3 -69.75 27.07 -9.01
CA GLU A 3 -69.82 27.13 -10.47
C GLU A 3 -69.93 28.57 -10.91
N ASP A 4 -68.85 29.09 -11.53
CA ASP A 4 -68.87 30.44 -12.12
C ASP A 4 -69.66 30.39 -13.43
N THR A 5 -70.95 30.56 -13.34
CA THR A 5 -71.89 30.59 -14.45
C THR A 5 -71.97 32.02 -15.02
N ARG A 6 -71.00 32.41 -15.84
CA ARG A 6 -71.07 33.62 -16.61
C ARG A 6 -71.79 33.30 -17.94
N TYR A 7 -72.99 33.81 -18.11
CA TYR A 7 -73.73 33.76 -19.36
C TYR A 7 -73.14 34.82 -20.33
N VAL A 8 -72.68 34.37 -21.46
CA VAL A 8 -72.26 35.29 -22.56
C VAL A 8 -73.35 35.22 -23.61
N TYR A 9 -74.14 36.35 -23.75
CA TYR A 9 -75.09 36.48 -24.85
C TYR A 9 -74.39 36.80 -26.12
N SER A 10 -74.44 35.92 -27.14
CA SER A 10 -74.09 36.25 -28.50
C SER A 10 -75.34 36.57 -29.30
N TYR A 11 -75.25 37.52 -30.28
CA TYR A 11 -76.32 37.95 -31.13
C TYR A 11 -77.05 36.77 -31.77
N GLY A 12 -78.28 36.52 -31.31
CA GLY A 12 -79.15 35.47 -31.82
C GLY A 12 -79.39 34.33 -30.83
N TYR A 13 -80.18 34.64 -29.75
CA TYR A 13 -80.93 33.72 -28.90
C TYR A 13 -80.33 32.31 -28.55
N ARG A 14 -79.03 32.19 -28.40
CA ARG A 14 -78.40 30.93 -27.95
C ARG A 14 -77.65 31.19 -26.63
N SER A 15 -78.08 30.54 -25.53
CA SER A 15 -77.35 30.60 -24.26
C SER A 15 -76.10 29.70 -24.33
N ALA A 16 -74.90 30.31 -24.27
CA ALA A 16 -73.67 29.56 -24.14
C ALA A 16 -73.18 29.51 -22.70
N ARG A 17 -73.03 28.31 -22.12
CA ARG A 17 -72.52 28.10 -20.74
C ARG A 17 -71.07 27.63 -20.78
N ARG A 18 -70.20 28.21 -19.96
CA ARG A 18 -68.82 27.73 -19.78
C ARG A 18 -68.77 26.69 -18.66
N ILE A 19 -68.22 25.53 -18.97
CA ILE A 19 -68.02 24.41 -18.01
C ILE A 19 -66.54 24.06 -17.91
N LEU A 20 -66.15 23.35 -16.85
CA LEU A 20 -64.80 22.88 -16.55
C LEU A 20 -63.79 24.04 -16.62
N LEU A 21 -63.96 25.05 -15.72
CA LEU A 21 -63.08 26.24 -15.69
C LEU A 21 -63.00 27.02 -17.04
N GLY A 22 -64.03 26.86 -17.91
CA GLY A 22 -64.11 27.48 -19.22
C GLY A 22 -63.29 26.81 -20.30
N MET A 23 -62.84 25.57 -20.11
CA MET A 23 -62.20 24.75 -21.14
C MET A 23 -63.16 24.40 -22.27
N PHE A 24 -64.46 24.31 -21.96
CA PHE A 24 -65.50 24.00 -22.94
C PHE A 24 -66.58 25.06 -22.87
N THR A 25 -67.08 25.47 -24.03
CA THR A 25 -68.30 26.26 -24.17
C THR A 25 -69.36 25.34 -24.68
N VAL A 26 -70.49 25.23 -23.92
CA VAL A 26 -71.60 24.39 -24.27
C VAL A 26 -72.70 25.29 -24.85
N GLU A 27 -73.06 25.06 -26.09
CA GLU A 27 -74.15 25.71 -26.78
C GLU A 27 -75.31 24.75 -26.89
N ASP A 28 -76.49 25.23 -26.44
CA ASP A 28 -77.76 24.46 -26.56
C ASP A 28 -78.23 24.64 -28.01
N MET A 29 -78.32 23.55 -28.76
CA MET A 29 -78.76 23.53 -30.13
C MET A 29 -80.24 23.10 -30.27
N GLY A 30 -81.00 23.14 -29.16
CA GLY A 30 -82.37 22.75 -29.13
C GLY A 30 -82.55 21.23 -29.40
N GLU A 31 -83.39 20.88 -30.40
CA GLU A 31 -83.68 19.46 -30.76
C GLU A 31 -82.41 18.67 -31.16
N GLN A 32 -81.28 19.34 -31.49
CA GLN A 32 -80.02 18.70 -31.89
C GLN A 32 -79.10 18.39 -30.66
N GLY A 33 -79.56 18.74 -29.43
CA GLY A 33 -78.77 18.48 -28.24
C GLY A 33 -77.70 19.52 -27.89
N LEU A 34 -76.74 19.16 -26.98
CA LEU A 34 -75.70 20.06 -26.52
C LEU A 34 -74.42 19.92 -27.36
N LYS A 35 -73.93 21.03 -27.93
CA LYS A 35 -72.66 21.09 -28.67
C LYS A 35 -71.53 21.57 -27.78
N TYR A 36 -70.48 20.80 -27.63
CA TYR A 36 -69.30 21.14 -26.87
C TYR A 36 -68.21 21.71 -27.78
N ASN A 37 -67.89 22.98 -27.62
CA ASN A 37 -66.80 23.63 -28.35
C ASN A 37 -65.59 23.79 -27.42
N PRO A 38 -64.44 23.11 -27.68
CA PRO A 38 -63.23 23.23 -26.88
C PRO A 38 -62.54 24.60 -27.02
N ASN A 39 -62.27 25.25 -25.89
CA ASN A 39 -61.47 26.46 -25.88
C ASN A 39 -59.96 26.09 -25.72
N TRP A 40 -59.30 25.80 -26.86
CA TRP A 40 -57.93 25.35 -26.89
C TRP A 40 -56.96 26.29 -26.17
N SER A 41 -57.17 27.61 -26.24
CA SER A 41 -56.31 28.58 -25.54
C SER A 41 -56.37 28.47 -24.02
N ARG A 42 -57.58 28.19 -23.47
CA ARG A 42 -57.73 27.97 -22.03
C ARG A 42 -57.30 26.57 -21.61
N ILE A 43 -57.59 25.54 -22.37
CA ILE A 43 -57.14 24.17 -22.15
C ILE A 43 -55.62 24.15 -22.05
N TRP A 44 -54.93 24.84 -23.01
CA TRP A 44 -53.49 24.90 -23.02
C TRP A 44 -52.89 25.63 -21.82
N LYS A 45 -53.51 26.78 -21.41
CA LYS A 45 -53.07 27.52 -20.22
C LYS A 45 -53.26 26.71 -18.92
N ILE A 46 -54.35 25.99 -18.80
CA ILE A 46 -54.62 25.13 -17.61
C ILE A 46 -53.70 23.94 -17.62
N ALA A 47 -53.47 23.29 -18.76
CA ALA A 47 -52.53 22.19 -18.89
C ALA A 47 -51.08 22.60 -18.54
N VAL A 48 -50.61 23.74 -19.03
CA VAL A 48 -49.28 24.27 -18.66
C VAL A 48 -49.24 24.60 -17.16
N GLY A 49 -50.25 25.24 -16.61
CA GLY A 49 -50.35 25.48 -15.17
C GLY A 49 -50.33 24.23 -14.32
N ALA A 50 -51.03 23.18 -14.75
CA ALA A 50 -51.05 21.88 -14.08
C ALA A 50 -49.68 21.18 -14.14
N ILE A 51 -49.00 21.25 -15.30
CA ILE A 51 -47.63 20.72 -15.46
C ILE A 51 -46.66 21.44 -14.53
N VAL A 52 -46.70 22.77 -14.47
CA VAL A 52 -45.83 23.58 -13.58
C VAL A 52 -46.11 23.25 -12.11
N LEU A 53 -47.37 23.13 -11.72
CA LEU A 53 -47.77 22.75 -10.36
C LEU A 53 -47.30 21.34 -10.00
N ALA A 54 -47.47 20.38 -10.89
CA ALA A 54 -47.00 19.01 -10.72
C ALA A 54 -45.47 18.97 -10.57
N TYR A 55 -44.72 19.76 -11.38
CA TYR A 55 -43.29 19.87 -11.28
C TYR A 55 -42.80 20.49 -9.96
N LEU A 56 -43.43 21.58 -9.51
CA LEU A 56 -43.16 22.20 -8.20
C LEU A 56 -43.45 21.23 -7.04
N SER A 57 -44.55 20.51 -7.10
CA SER A 57 -44.93 19.51 -6.11
C SER A 57 -43.91 18.38 -6.05
N LEU A 58 -43.48 17.87 -7.20
CA LEU A 58 -42.47 16.82 -7.29
C LEU A 58 -41.11 17.32 -6.73
N SER A 59 -40.69 18.51 -7.08
CA SER A 59 -39.43 19.10 -6.59
C SER A 59 -39.47 19.30 -5.06
N SER A 60 -40.62 19.76 -4.52
CA SER A 60 -40.81 19.94 -3.08
C SER A 60 -40.84 18.59 -2.34
N LEU A 61 -41.44 17.57 -2.92
CA LEU A 61 -41.49 16.21 -2.35
C LEU A 61 -40.10 15.57 -2.34
N LEU A 62 -39.33 15.75 -3.40
CA LEU A 62 -37.92 15.30 -3.45
C LEU A 62 -37.07 16.02 -2.40
N TYR A 63 -37.22 17.35 -2.26
CA TYR A 63 -36.54 18.13 -1.22
C TYR A 63 -36.90 17.62 0.19
N PHE A 64 -38.17 17.41 0.49
CA PHE A 64 -38.63 16.92 1.78
C PHE A 64 -38.06 15.53 2.08
N ARG A 65 -38.09 14.62 1.07
CA ARG A 65 -37.54 13.27 1.20
C ARG A 65 -36.02 13.28 1.51
N GLU A 66 -35.23 14.05 0.75
CA GLU A 66 -33.79 14.07 0.95
C GLU A 66 -33.41 14.77 2.27
N ARG A 67 -34.08 15.88 2.62
CA ARG A 67 -33.74 16.65 3.81
C ARG A 67 -34.24 16.03 5.11
N TYR A 68 -35.49 15.65 5.16
CA TYR A 68 -36.13 15.22 6.42
C TYR A 68 -36.21 13.69 6.58
N MET A 69 -36.41 12.94 5.52
CA MET A 69 -36.47 11.47 5.62
C MET A 69 -35.07 10.82 5.57
N ARG A 70 -34.12 11.44 4.86
CA ARG A 70 -32.74 10.93 4.76
C ARG A 70 -31.72 11.69 5.61
N GLY A 71 -32.12 12.78 6.26
CA GLY A 71 -31.27 13.57 7.14
C GLY A 71 -30.17 14.36 6.43
N ILE A 72 -30.34 14.69 5.13
CA ILE A 72 -29.33 15.43 4.38
C ILE A 72 -29.59 16.93 4.55
N ASP A 73 -29.21 17.50 5.68
CA ASP A 73 -29.53 18.88 6.09
C ASP A 73 -29.06 19.95 5.11
N GLN A 74 -27.98 19.70 4.37
CA GLN A 74 -27.42 20.65 3.39
C GLN A 74 -28.15 20.66 2.04
N THR A 75 -29.21 19.83 1.86
CA THR A 75 -30.00 19.80 0.63
C THR A 75 -30.64 21.18 0.39
N LYS A 76 -30.42 21.76 -0.80
CA LYS A 76 -31.01 23.03 -1.22
C LYS A 76 -32.25 22.78 -2.08
N TRP A 77 -33.32 23.50 -1.81
CA TRP A 77 -34.56 23.40 -2.60
C TRP A 77 -34.32 23.77 -4.08
N SER A 78 -33.47 24.79 -4.33
CA SER A 78 -33.09 25.18 -5.69
C SER A 78 -32.46 24.05 -6.49
N ASN A 79 -31.61 23.22 -5.85
CA ASN A 79 -31.00 22.07 -6.51
C ASN A 79 -32.04 21.01 -6.89
N MET A 80 -33.08 20.83 -6.05
CA MET A 80 -34.18 19.93 -6.35
C MET A 80 -35.10 20.45 -7.44
N PHE A 81 -35.30 21.76 -7.47
CA PHE A 81 -36.11 22.41 -8.51
C PHE A 81 -35.43 22.27 -9.89
N PHE A 82 -34.11 22.50 -9.96
CA PHE A 82 -33.37 22.39 -11.22
C PHE A 82 -32.81 20.99 -11.52
N TYR A 83 -33.11 19.99 -10.67
CA TYR A 83 -32.51 18.66 -10.74
C TYR A 83 -32.66 17.96 -12.10
N PHE A 84 -33.81 18.13 -12.76
CA PHE A 84 -34.10 17.51 -14.07
C PHE A 84 -33.77 18.42 -15.26
N ILE A 85 -33.46 19.71 -15.01
CA ILE A 85 -33.25 20.72 -16.05
C ILE A 85 -31.75 21.06 -16.19
N SER A 86 -31.02 21.07 -15.06
CA SER A 86 -29.61 21.48 -15.00
C SER A 86 -28.74 20.33 -14.52
N THR A 87 -27.72 19.98 -15.31
CA THR A 87 -26.67 19.04 -14.93
C THR A 87 -25.89 19.51 -13.71
N GLU A 88 -25.60 20.82 -13.64
CA GLU A 88 -24.89 21.44 -12.52
C GLU A 88 -25.67 21.31 -11.19
N ALA A 89 -26.98 21.57 -11.20
CA ALA A 89 -27.82 21.41 -10.00
C ALA A 89 -27.89 19.94 -9.56
N LYS A 90 -27.95 19.02 -10.51
CA LYS A 90 -27.91 17.57 -10.24
C LYS A 90 -26.57 17.16 -9.64
N GLU A 91 -25.45 17.57 -10.21
CA GLU A 91 -24.10 17.28 -9.72
C GLU A 91 -23.88 17.86 -8.32
N SER A 92 -24.28 19.14 -8.11
CA SER A 92 -24.22 19.78 -6.80
C SER A 92 -25.01 19.01 -5.74
N HIS A 93 -26.22 18.51 -6.07
CA HIS A 93 -26.99 17.70 -5.15
C HIS A 93 -26.34 16.34 -4.88
N LEU A 94 -25.84 15.67 -5.92
CA LEU A 94 -25.13 14.39 -5.77
C LEU A 94 -23.89 14.54 -4.91
N GLN A 95 -23.15 15.63 -5.06
CA GLN A 95 -22.00 15.96 -4.22
C GLN A 95 -22.41 16.10 -2.74
N ILE A 96 -23.41 16.94 -2.44
CA ILE A 96 -23.93 17.13 -1.07
C ILE A 96 -24.38 15.80 -0.45
N LYS A 97 -25.07 15.00 -1.23
CA LYS A 97 -25.54 13.67 -0.79
C LYS A 97 -24.38 12.71 -0.55
N GLY A 98 -23.38 12.72 -1.42
CA GLY A 98 -22.17 11.91 -1.27
C GLY A 98 -21.38 12.31 -0.02
N ASP A 99 -21.20 13.61 0.22
CA ASP A 99 -20.52 14.14 1.40
C ASP A 99 -21.23 13.73 2.70
N HIS A 100 -22.57 13.73 2.70
CA HIS A 100 -23.34 13.24 3.83
C HIS A 100 -23.04 11.75 4.13
N TYR A 101 -23.03 10.89 3.11
CA TYR A 101 -22.72 9.47 3.30
C TYR A 101 -21.26 9.24 3.70
N ILE A 102 -20.32 10.05 3.21
CA ILE A 102 -18.90 10.01 3.64
C ILE A 102 -18.80 10.35 5.14
N ASN A 103 -19.55 11.36 5.61
CA ASN A 103 -19.58 11.68 7.05
C ASN A 103 -20.18 10.56 7.88
N LEU A 104 -21.28 9.92 7.45
CA LEU A 104 -21.82 8.74 8.10
C LEU A 104 -20.82 7.58 8.13
N ALA A 105 -20.06 7.39 7.06
CA ALA A 105 -18.99 6.39 7.01
C ALA A 105 -17.89 6.69 8.04
N LYS A 106 -17.46 7.96 8.16
CA LYS A 106 -16.46 8.37 9.16
C LYS A 106 -16.95 8.12 10.59
N ASP A 107 -18.24 8.39 10.85
CA ASP A 107 -18.83 8.16 12.16
C ASP A 107 -18.97 6.65 12.47
N ALA A 108 -19.27 5.83 11.46
CA ALA A 108 -19.27 4.38 11.58
C ALA A 108 -17.85 3.85 11.87
N LEU A 109 -16.83 4.38 11.17
CA LEU A 109 -15.43 4.02 11.40
C LEU A 109 -14.96 4.37 12.82
N ARG A 110 -15.37 5.54 13.36
CA ARG A 110 -15.07 5.93 14.77
C ARG A 110 -15.69 4.99 15.79
N ARG A 111 -16.83 4.38 15.45
CA ARG A 111 -17.53 3.39 16.28
C ARG A 111 -17.06 1.96 16.03
N GLU A 112 -16.05 1.79 15.15
CA GLU A 112 -15.53 0.49 14.72
C GLU A 112 -16.58 -0.41 14.03
N ASP A 113 -17.66 0.19 13.51
CA ASP A 113 -18.67 -0.52 12.71
C ASP A 113 -18.24 -0.58 11.24
N TYR A 114 -17.44 -1.57 10.93
CA TYR A 114 -16.90 -1.77 9.58
C TYR A 114 -17.96 -2.15 8.55
N GLY A 115 -19.09 -2.72 8.99
CA GLY A 115 -20.21 -3.07 8.11
C GLY A 115 -20.93 -1.82 7.59
N GLU A 116 -21.32 -0.92 8.50
CA GLU A 116 -21.90 0.37 8.14
C GLU A 116 -20.90 1.25 7.37
N PHE A 117 -19.65 1.28 7.82
CA PHE A 117 -18.57 1.99 7.10
C PHE A 117 -18.51 1.58 5.64
N ALA A 118 -18.39 0.27 5.35
CA ALA A 118 -18.30 -0.23 3.97
C ALA A 118 -19.52 0.15 3.12
N LYS A 119 -20.73 0.09 3.69
CA LYS A 119 -21.99 0.45 3.03
C LYS A 119 -22.02 1.93 2.66
N TYR A 120 -21.68 2.81 3.61
CA TYR A 120 -21.80 4.26 3.40
C TYR A 120 -20.65 4.81 2.55
N ILE A 121 -19.39 4.34 2.75
CA ILE A 121 -18.27 4.90 2.01
C ILE A 121 -18.34 4.61 0.51
N GLY A 122 -18.76 3.39 0.12
CA GLY A 122 -18.94 3.06 -1.30
C GLY A 122 -20.02 3.92 -1.97
N THR A 123 -21.14 4.17 -1.27
CA THR A 123 -22.20 5.05 -1.77
C THR A 123 -21.73 6.50 -1.84
N GLY A 124 -21.11 7.00 -0.78
CA GLY A 124 -20.64 8.38 -0.67
C GLY A 124 -19.59 8.73 -1.72
N ALA A 125 -18.55 7.92 -1.85
CA ALA A 125 -17.46 8.14 -2.80
C ALA A 125 -17.93 8.12 -4.26
N ASN A 126 -18.84 7.23 -4.61
CA ASN A 126 -19.40 7.18 -5.98
C ASN A 126 -20.24 8.41 -6.34
N LEU A 127 -20.89 9.04 -5.35
CA LEU A 127 -21.70 10.24 -5.55
C LEU A 127 -20.86 11.52 -5.49
N ALA A 128 -19.94 11.64 -4.52
CA ALA A 128 -19.07 12.79 -4.30
C ALA A 128 -17.66 12.54 -4.83
N ARG A 129 -17.52 12.49 -6.14
CA ARG A 129 -16.23 12.19 -6.80
C ARG A 129 -15.14 13.22 -6.54
N SER A 130 -15.51 14.47 -6.24
CA SER A 130 -14.56 15.54 -5.90
C SER A 130 -14.11 15.53 -4.44
N ASN A 131 -14.72 14.71 -3.58
CA ASN A 131 -14.31 14.57 -2.18
C ASN A 131 -13.11 13.64 -2.06
N LEU A 132 -11.91 14.22 -2.04
CA LEU A 132 -10.63 13.47 -2.02
C LEU A 132 -10.50 12.56 -0.79
N GLU A 133 -10.97 12.99 0.36
CA GLU A 133 -10.94 12.18 1.58
C GLU A 133 -11.85 10.94 1.46
N GLY A 134 -13.05 11.13 0.93
CA GLY A 134 -13.99 10.03 0.64
C GLY A 134 -13.42 9.04 -0.37
N GLN A 135 -12.78 9.54 -1.44
CA GLN A 135 -12.11 8.68 -2.43
C GLN A 135 -10.97 7.87 -1.80
N LYS A 136 -10.15 8.50 -0.95
CA LYS A 136 -9.07 7.83 -0.23
C LYS A 136 -9.60 6.73 0.70
N LEU A 137 -10.61 7.02 1.52
CA LEU A 137 -11.21 6.03 2.43
C LEU A 137 -11.83 4.85 1.66
N PHE A 138 -12.47 5.13 0.52
CA PHE A 138 -13.02 4.07 -0.32
C PHE A 138 -11.93 3.22 -0.97
N ALA A 139 -10.86 3.83 -1.45
CA ALA A 139 -9.70 3.10 -1.95
C ALA A 139 -9.04 2.24 -0.84
N ASP A 140 -8.94 2.76 0.40
CA ASP A 140 -8.41 2.01 1.54
C ASP A 140 -9.25 0.76 1.85
N LEU A 141 -10.58 0.89 1.78
CA LEU A 141 -11.49 -0.26 1.91
C LEU A 141 -11.25 -1.29 0.80
N LEU A 142 -11.13 -0.85 -0.45
CA LEU A 142 -10.87 -1.74 -1.59
C LEU A 142 -9.53 -2.46 -1.45
N PHE A 143 -8.48 -1.78 -0.97
CA PHE A 143 -7.20 -2.41 -0.65
C PHE A 143 -7.32 -3.47 0.44
N ALA A 144 -8.10 -3.19 1.51
CA ALA A 144 -8.34 -4.15 2.58
C ALA A 144 -9.06 -5.43 2.08
N PHE A 145 -9.92 -5.30 1.07
CA PHE A 145 -10.56 -6.44 0.39
C PHE A 145 -9.71 -7.08 -0.72
N GLY A 146 -8.45 -6.66 -0.91
CA GLY A 146 -7.58 -7.19 -1.95
C GLY A 146 -7.92 -6.71 -3.38
N ARG A 147 -8.87 -5.77 -3.54
CA ARG A 147 -9.29 -5.21 -4.84
C ARG A 147 -8.33 -4.07 -5.26
N THR A 148 -7.06 -4.42 -5.41
CA THR A 148 -5.96 -3.47 -5.63
C THR A 148 -6.14 -2.64 -6.89
N THR A 149 -6.55 -3.26 -8.00
CA THR A 149 -6.76 -2.56 -9.30
C THR A 149 -7.85 -1.52 -9.21
N ASP A 150 -8.98 -1.86 -8.58
CA ASP A 150 -10.11 -0.94 -8.42
C ASP A 150 -9.74 0.23 -7.51
N ALA A 151 -9.01 -0.06 -6.42
CA ALA A 151 -8.52 0.96 -5.50
C ALA A 151 -7.63 1.99 -6.22
N PHE A 152 -6.67 1.55 -7.02
CA PHE A 152 -5.84 2.45 -7.83
C PHE A 152 -6.65 3.23 -8.85
N THR A 153 -7.63 2.61 -9.50
CA THR A 153 -8.52 3.30 -10.46
C THR A 153 -9.25 4.48 -9.80
N ILE A 154 -9.78 4.28 -8.58
CA ILE A 154 -10.41 5.35 -7.80
C ILE A 154 -9.43 6.48 -7.50
N LEU A 155 -8.22 6.13 -7.00
CA LEU A 155 -7.20 7.13 -6.67
C LEU A 155 -6.77 7.92 -7.92
N GLU A 156 -6.52 7.25 -9.04
CA GLU A 156 -6.07 7.86 -10.30
C GLU A 156 -7.12 8.80 -10.92
N GLN A 157 -8.40 8.43 -10.86
CA GLN A 157 -9.49 9.31 -11.31
C GLN A 157 -9.55 10.62 -10.54
N SER A 158 -9.15 10.60 -9.27
CA SER A 158 -9.19 11.78 -8.40
C SER A 158 -7.94 12.67 -8.47
N LEU A 159 -6.83 12.21 -9.10
CA LEU A 159 -5.60 13.00 -9.23
C LEU A 159 -5.83 14.32 -9.97
N GLY A 160 -6.71 14.32 -10.98
CA GLY A 160 -7.07 15.54 -11.70
C GLY A 160 -7.71 16.64 -10.83
N THR A 161 -8.46 16.23 -9.81
CA THR A 161 -9.07 17.14 -8.82
C THR A 161 -8.07 17.53 -7.72
N ALA A 162 -7.10 16.65 -7.44
CA ALA A 162 -6.12 16.78 -6.37
C ALA A 162 -4.88 17.63 -6.72
N LYS A 163 -4.84 18.33 -7.86
CA LYS A 163 -3.65 19.06 -8.39
C LYS A 163 -2.97 20.01 -7.40
N LYS A 164 -3.66 20.40 -6.33
CA LYS A 164 -3.14 21.28 -5.25
C LYS A 164 -3.04 20.56 -3.90
N ASP A 165 -3.41 19.27 -3.83
CA ASP A 165 -3.36 18.47 -2.61
C ASP A 165 -2.12 17.56 -2.63
N ARG A 166 -1.03 18.06 -2.05
CA ARG A 166 0.25 17.35 -1.97
C ARG A 166 0.16 16.06 -1.17
N ASP A 167 -0.65 16.04 -0.11
CA ASP A 167 -0.79 14.87 0.75
C ASP A 167 -1.52 13.73 0.02
N TYR A 168 -2.47 14.08 -0.86
CA TYR A 168 -3.13 13.10 -1.71
C TYR A 168 -2.14 12.44 -2.68
N PHE A 169 -1.34 13.24 -3.41
CA PHE A 169 -0.32 12.73 -4.32
C PHE A 169 0.74 11.90 -3.60
N ARG A 170 1.24 12.35 -2.45
CA ARG A 170 2.20 11.60 -1.64
C ARG A 170 1.61 10.28 -1.13
N GLY A 171 0.35 10.29 -0.73
CA GLY A 171 -0.37 9.08 -0.34
C GLY A 171 -0.47 8.06 -1.49
N TYR A 172 -0.83 8.53 -2.68
CA TYR A 172 -0.87 7.71 -3.90
C TYR A 172 0.52 7.14 -4.24
N LEU A 173 1.56 7.98 -4.29
CA LEU A 173 2.93 7.56 -4.61
C LEU A 173 3.46 6.55 -3.59
N ARG A 174 3.31 6.85 -2.29
CA ARG A 174 3.74 5.93 -1.21
C ARG A 174 3.09 4.56 -1.38
N ARG A 175 1.78 4.51 -1.61
CA ARG A 175 1.06 3.26 -1.79
C ARG A 175 1.49 2.53 -3.07
N SER A 176 1.71 3.27 -4.14
CA SER A 176 2.21 2.72 -5.41
C SER A 176 3.61 2.11 -5.24
N PHE A 177 4.53 2.76 -4.51
CA PHE A 177 5.83 2.19 -4.20
C PHE A 177 5.75 0.95 -3.30
N THR A 178 4.89 0.99 -2.27
CA THR A 178 4.69 -0.13 -1.34
C THR A 178 4.12 -1.36 -2.04
N LEU A 179 3.21 -1.16 -2.99
CA LEU A 179 2.59 -2.23 -3.78
C LEU A 179 3.30 -2.47 -5.13
N GLU A 180 4.51 -1.90 -5.30
CA GLU A 180 5.41 -2.13 -6.44
C GLU A 180 4.80 -1.80 -7.81
N GLN A 181 3.92 -0.79 -7.83
CA GLN A 181 3.22 -0.32 -9.03
C GLN A 181 4.02 0.76 -9.78
N ASP A 182 5.30 0.50 -10.07
CA ASP A 182 6.21 1.50 -10.66
C ASP A 182 5.74 2.04 -12.00
N ARG A 183 5.06 1.22 -12.84
CA ARG A 183 4.48 1.70 -14.11
C ARG A 183 3.41 2.76 -13.90
N ARG A 184 2.60 2.63 -12.85
CA ARG A 184 1.59 3.64 -12.49
C ARG A 184 2.24 4.94 -12.02
N ILE A 185 3.36 4.84 -11.28
CA ILE A 185 4.14 6.01 -10.85
C ILE A 185 4.70 6.74 -12.07
N ILE A 186 5.31 6.01 -13.02
CA ILE A 186 5.86 6.58 -14.26
C ILE A 186 4.75 7.29 -15.04
N ALA A 187 3.63 6.63 -15.30
CA ALA A 187 2.50 7.20 -16.04
C ALA A 187 1.89 8.44 -15.34
N CYS A 188 1.77 8.40 -14.00
CA CYS A 188 1.32 9.54 -13.22
C CYS A 188 2.30 10.71 -13.33
N ALA A 189 3.61 10.45 -13.19
CA ALA A 189 4.63 11.47 -13.30
C ALA A 189 4.66 12.11 -14.69
N GLU A 190 4.66 11.32 -15.76
CA GLU A 190 4.62 11.81 -17.14
C GLU A 190 3.43 12.74 -17.40
N LYS A 191 2.28 12.45 -16.78
CA LYS A 191 1.05 13.23 -16.96
C LYS A 191 1.07 14.55 -16.19
N TYR A 192 1.64 14.59 -14.98
CA TYR A 192 1.45 15.69 -14.04
C TYR A 192 2.72 16.45 -13.66
N MET A 193 3.94 15.93 -13.90
CA MET A 193 5.19 16.56 -13.45
C MET A 193 5.54 17.88 -14.12
N ASP A 194 4.96 18.18 -15.29
CA ASP A 194 5.16 19.40 -16.06
C ASP A 194 3.83 20.14 -16.33
N ASP A 195 2.73 19.73 -15.70
CA ASP A 195 1.44 20.40 -15.79
C ASP A 195 1.47 21.69 -14.95
N PRO A 196 1.28 22.89 -15.56
CA PRO A 196 1.37 24.17 -14.86
C PRO A 196 0.27 24.39 -13.81
N GLU A 197 -0.82 23.64 -13.85
CA GLU A 197 -1.89 23.70 -12.85
C GLU A 197 -1.57 22.92 -11.58
N VAL A 198 -0.57 22.04 -11.62
CA VAL A 198 -0.14 21.21 -10.50
C VAL A 198 0.82 22.00 -9.61
N ASP A 199 0.63 21.88 -8.29
CA ASP A 199 1.50 22.50 -7.28
C ASP A 199 2.99 22.16 -7.52
N PRO A 200 3.91 23.15 -7.47
CA PRO A 200 5.34 22.92 -7.70
C PRO A 200 5.97 21.89 -6.79
N GLY A 201 5.49 21.76 -5.54
CA GLY A 201 5.96 20.74 -4.61
C GLY A 201 5.53 19.32 -5.03
N ILE A 202 4.33 19.19 -5.62
CA ILE A 202 3.87 17.93 -6.22
C ILE A 202 4.71 17.59 -7.45
N GLN A 203 4.98 18.57 -8.31
CA GLN A 203 5.82 18.37 -9.49
C GLN A 203 7.23 17.88 -9.10
N ALA A 204 7.83 18.45 -8.04
CA ALA A 204 9.13 18.01 -7.52
C ALA A 204 9.06 16.57 -7.00
N ASP A 205 8.03 16.22 -6.20
CA ASP A 205 7.82 14.86 -5.70
C ASP A 205 7.64 13.86 -6.86
N LEU A 206 6.91 14.24 -7.92
CA LEU A 206 6.69 13.39 -9.11
C LEU A 206 7.96 13.21 -9.94
N ARG A 207 8.77 14.26 -10.15
CA ARG A 207 10.04 14.16 -10.87
C ARG A 207 11.00 13.22 -10.19
N PHE A 208 11.15 13.32 -8.87
CA PHE A 208 11.98 12.37 -8.12
C PHE A 208 11.42 10.95 -8.19
N SER A 209 10.09 10.78 -8.01
CA SER A 209 9.43 9.48 -8.08
C SER A 209 9.57 8.81 -9.45
N PHE A 210 9.58 9.59 -10.54
CA PHE A 210 9.84 9.09 -11.90
C PHE A 210 11.25 8.48 -12.01
N ALA A 211 12.26 9.18 -11.53
CA ALA A 211 13.65 8.68 -11.53
C ALA A 211 13.77 7.42 -10.66
N GLN A 212 13.18 7.44 -9.46
CA GLN A 212 13.20 6.29 -8.54
C GLN A 212 12.48 5.07 -9.11
N ALA A 213 11.32 5.24 -9.73
CA ALA A 213 10.58 4.14 -10.35
C ALA A 213 11.35 3.51 -11.53
N ASN A 214 12.01 4.35 -12.36
CA ASN A 214 12.87 3.85 -13.42
C ASN A 214 14.11 3.12 -12.86
N PHE A 215 14.73 3.61 -11.81
CA PHE A 215 15.81 2.91 -11.10
C PHE A 215 15.36 1.51 -10.63
N LEU A 216 14.23 1.42 -9.95
CA LEU A 216 13.69 0.15 -9.43
C LEU A 216 13.40 -0.86 -10.56
N ARG A 217 13.06 -0.38 -11.73
CA ARG A 217 12.85 -1.23 -12.92
C ARG A 217 14.14 -1.58 -13.66
N GLY A 218 15.28 -1.00 -13.26
CA GLY A 218 16.58 -1.21 -13.91
C GLY A 218 16.81 -0.34 -15.14
N ASN A 219 15.95 0.65 -15.39
CA ASN A 219 16.13 1.64 -16.47
C ASN A 219 17.13 2.72 -16.03
N PHE A 220 18.36 2.30 -15.76
CA PHE A 220 19.39 3.15 -15.13
C PHE A 220 19.77 4.37 -15.96
N ASP A 221 19.87 4.21 -17.29
CA ASP A 221 20.20 5.32 -18.19
C ASP A 221 19.08 6.37 -18.18
N ILE A 222 17.80 5.94 -18.28
CA ILE A 222 16.65 6.84 -18.20
C ILE A 222 16.65 7.59 -16.86
N ALA A 223 16.88 6.90 -15.75
CA ALA A 223 16.93 7.52 -14.43
C ALA A 223 18.08 8.53 -14.31
N THR A 224 19.29 8.16 -14.77
CA THR A 224 20.49 9.00 -14.71
C THR A 224 20.32 10.26 -15.55
N ASP A 225 19.90 10.10 -16.82
CA ASP A 225 19.71 11.22 -17.74
C ASP A 225 18.61 12.17 -17.27
N PHE A 226 17.54 11.61 -16.73
CA PHE A 226 16.45 12.40 -16.18
C PHE A 226 16.89 13.23 -14.96
N LEU A 227 17.63 12.61 -14.01
CA LEU A 227 18.17 13.31 -12.84
C LEU A 227 19.06 14.49 -13.26
N ARG A 228 19.99 14.27 -14.20
CA ARG A 228 20.89 15.32 -14.71
C ARG A 228 20.12 16.42 -15.47
N LYS A 229 19.23 16.03 -16.39
CA LYS A 229 18.45 16.97 -17.20
C LYS A 229 17.55 17.88 -16.34
N ARG A 230 17.07 17.38 -15.21
CA ARG A 230 16.21 18.13 -14.28
C ARG A 230 16.95 18.76 -13.11
N HIS A 231 18.28 18.69 -13.10
CA HIS A 231 19.14 19.18 -12.02
C HIS A 231 18.77 18.63 -10.63
N LEU A 232 18.29 17.38 -10.59
CA LEU A 232 18.03 16.68 -9.34
C LEU A 232 19.28 16.02 -8.76
N ASP A 233 20.30 15.83 -9.59
CA ASP A 233 21.63 15.32 -9.24
C ASP A 233 22.40 16.17 -8.21
N ILE A 234 22.00 17.42 -8.01
CA ILE A 234 22.53 18.33 -6.98
C ILE A 234 21.79 18.25 -5.64
N THR A 235 20.72 17.46 -5.54
CA THR A 235 19.96 17.24 -4.29
C THR A 235 20.49 16.01 -3.54
N PRO A 236 20.37 15.94 -2.19
CA PRO A 236 20.79 14.76 -1.43
C PRO A 236 20.13 13.47 -1.92
N GLU A 237 18.84 13.52 -2.23
CA GLU A 237 18.04 12.38 -2.70
C GLU A 237 18.47 11.93 -4.10
N GLY A 238 18.66 12.86 -5.02
CA GLY A 238 19.10 12.56 -6.38
C GLY A 238 20.53 12.03 -6.41
N TYR A 239 21.42 12.62 -5.61
CA TYR A 239 22.79 12.13 -5.46
C TYR A 239 22.80 10.70 -4.88
N THR A 240 21.96 10.45 -3.86
CA THR A 240 21.77 9.12 -3.29
C THR A 240 21.38 8.10 -4.37
N LEU A 241 20.44 8.48 -5.23
CA LEU A 241 19.95 7.59 -6.29
C LEU A 241 21.05 7.32 -7.34
N LEU A 242 21.85 8.32 -7.71
CA LEU A 242 22.99 8.13 -8.61
C LEU A 242 24.05 7.20 -8.01
N CYS A 243 24.34 7.31 -6.72
CA CYS A 243 25.25 6.39 -6.04
C CYS A 243 24.67 4.96 -6.03
N GLN A 244 23.36 4.80 -5.77
CA GLN A 244 22.69 3.50 -5.83
C GLN A 244 22.74 2.89 -7.25
N ILE A 245 22.56 3.70 -8.29
CA ILE A 245 22.69 3.25 -9.67
C ILE A 245 24.11 2.74 -9.92
N SER A 246 25.16 3.45 -9.50
CA SER A 246 26.55 3.01 -9.65
C SER A 246 26.82 1.70 -8.90
N TRP A 247 26.25 1.55 -7.69
CA TRP A 247 26.34 0.32 -6.91
C TRP A 247 25.68 -0.87 -7.60
N GLU A 248 24.44 -0.68 -8.09
CA GLU A 248 23.70 -1.71 -8.81
C GLU A 248 24.27 -2.02 -10.21
N ARG A 249 25.11 -1.17 -10.74
CA ARG A 249 25.94 -1.43 -11.93
C ARG A 249 27.16 -2.27 -11.63
N GLY A 250 27.46 -2.53 -10.36
CA GLY A 250 28.60 -3.33 -9.93
C GLY A 250 29.90 -2.55 -9.74
N ASP A 251 29.91 -1.26 -10.02
CA ASP A 251 31.05 -0.38 -9.77
C ASP A 251 31.04 0.10 -8.30
N ARG A 252 31.23 -0.88 -7.40
CA ARG A 252 31.12 -0.65 -5.96
C ARG A 252 32.16 0.35 -5.44
N LYS A 253 33.36 0.34 -5.98
CA LYS A 253 34.43 1.25 -5.56
C LYS A 253 34.07 2.70 -5.88
N ASN A 254 33.70 2.98 -7.11
CA ASN A 254 33.30 4.31 -7.56
C ASN A 254 32.00 4.76 -6.84
N ALA A 255 31.05 3.83 -6.59
CA ALA A 255 29.84 4.13 -5.82
C ALA A 255 30.16 4.59 -4.40
N ILE A 256 31.10 3.94 -3.70
CA ILE A 256 31.55 4.34 -2.36
C ILE A 256 32.27 5.70 -2.41
N GLU A 257 33.17 5.92 -3.38
CA GLU A 257 33.88 7.19 -3.55
C GLU A 257 32.91 8.36 -3.78
N LYS A 258 31.93 8.20 -4.68
CA LYS A 258 30.86 9.17 -4.93
C LYS A 258 30.00 9.41 -3.69
N LEU A 259 29.65 8.35 -2.96
CA LEU A 259 28.87 8.49 -1.74
C LEU A 259 29.65 9.20 -0.63
N ALA A 260 30.95 8.95 -0.51
CA ALA A 260 31.82 9.68 0.43
C ALA A 260 31.93 11.17 0.06
N GLU A 261 31.94 11.50 -1.23
CA GLU A 261 31.86 12.88 -1.71
C GLU A 261 30.49 13.50 -1.36
N ALA A 262 29.41 12.77 -1.59
CA ALA A 262 28.06 13.21 -1.21
C ALA A 262 27.93 13.53 0.29
N VAL A 263 28.52 12.69 1.16
CA VAL A 263 28.55 12.94 2.62
C VAL A 263 29.33 14.22 2.96
N ARG A 264 30.36 14.57 2.19
CA ARG A 264 31.12 15.83 2.36
C ARG A 264 30.32 17.04 1.87
N THR A 265 29.60 16.89 0.77
CA THR A 265 28.76 17.94 0.16
C THR A 265 27.51 18.21 1.00
N PHE A 266 26.90 17.15 1.57
CA PHE A 266 25.69 17.21 2.37
C PHE A 266 25.95 16.68 3.79
N PRO A 267 26.77 17.34 4.62
CA PRO A 267 27.17 16.83 5.93
C PRO A 267 25.99 16.69 6.89
N ALA A 268 24.87 17.36 6.60
CA ALA A 268 23.65 17.28 7.39
C ALA A 268 22.81 16.02 7.10
N SER A 269 23.11 15.25 6.06
CA SER A 269 22.33 14.06 5.69
C SER A 269 22.82 12.81 6.42
N ASP A 270 22.08 12.41 7.46
CA ASP A 270 22.34 11.17 8.21
C ASP A 270 22.12 9.93 7.34
N ASN A 271 21.15 9.99 6.42
CA ASN A 271 20.85 8.90 5.50
C ASN A 271 22.03 8.55 4.59
N LEU A 272 22.72 9.57 4.02
CA LEU A 272 23.92 9.35 3.20
C LEU A 272 25.03 8.71 4.03
N ARG A 273 25.25 9.19 5.25
CA ARG A 273 26.31 8.65 6.13
C ARG A 273 25.99 7.23 6.60
N ALA A 274 24.71 6.93 6.92
CA ALA A 274 24.29 5.58 7.27
C ALA A 274 24.45 4.61 6.08
N MET A 275 24.13 5.06 4.87
CA MET A 275 24.33 4.28 3.66
C MET A 275 25.82 4.02 3.40
N LEU A 276 26.68 5.03 3.60
CA LEU A 276 28.13 4.91 3.46
C LEU A 276 28.70 3.90 4.47
N ALA A 277 28.27 3.96 5.74
CA ALA A 277 28.67 3.00 6.76
C ALA A 277 28.30 1.55 6.35
N ARG A 278 27.10 1.35 5.82
CA ARG A 278 26.66 0.04 5.33
C ARG A 278 27.52 -0.44 4.15
N TRP A 279 27.80 0.40 3.18
CA TRP A 279 28.60 0.02 2.02
C TRP A 279 30.06 -0.25 2.37
N TYR A 280 30.66 0.49 3.30
CA TYR A 280 31.97 0.17 3.86
C TYR A 280 31.98 -1.21 4.54
N LYS A 281 30.94 -1.52 5.33
CA LYS A 281 30.78 -2.86 5.93
C LYS A 281 30.69 -3.95 4.86
N GLU A 282 29.86 -3.76 3.81
CA GLU A 282 29.68 -4.72 2.73
C GLU A 282 30.94 -4.90 1.88
N SER A 283 31.79 -3.87 1.75
CA SER A 283 33.09 -3.94 1.08
C SER A 283 34.23 -4.48 1.96
N GLY A 284 33.97 -4.73 3.26
CA GLY A 284 34.94 -5.22 4.22
C GLY A 284 35.80 -4.14 4.88
N ASP A 285 35.60 -2.87 4.59
CA ASP A 285 36.28 -1.76 5.27
C ASP A 285 35.59 -1.44 6.61
N LEU A 286 35.84 -2.30 7.60
CA LEU A 286 35.21 -2.18 8.92
C LEU A 286 35.67 -0.93 9.69
N ALA A 287 36.88 -0.41 9.38
CA ALA A 287 37.39 0.79 10.02
C ALA A 287 36.60 2.03 9.57
N ALA A 288 36.47 2.24 8.26
CA ALA A 288 35.70 3.34 7.70
C ALA A 288 34.19 3.24 8.06
N ALA A 289 33.64 2.00 8.11
CA ALA A 289 32.26 1.79 8.59
C ALA A 289 32.08 2.26 10.03
N LYS A 290 33.00 1.90 10.93
CA LYS A 290 33.00 2.31 12.33
C LYS A 290 33.10 3.83 12.51
N ASP A 291 34.00 4.47 11.74
CA ASP A 291 34.15 5.93 11.81
C ASP A 291 32.88 6.64 11.35
N SER A 292 32.23 6.16 10.30
CA SER A 292 30.96 6.68 9.82
C SER A 292 29.83 6.53 10.85
N LEU A 293 29.75 5.40 11.56
CA LEU A 293 28.77 5.17 12.63
C LEU A 293 29.06 6.04 13.86
N ASN A 294 30.35 6.18 14.25
CA ASN A 294 30.74 7.06 15.36
C ASN A 294 30.32 8.51 15.10
N MET A 295 30.47 9.00 13.87
CA MET A 295 30.03 10.35 13.51
C MET A 295 28.51 10.53 13.64
N LEU A 296 27.72 9.49 13.31
CA LEU A 296 26.28 9.52 13.52
C LEU A 296 25.92 9.55 15.02
N ILE A 297 26.61 8.75 15.84
CA ILE A 297 26.41 8.71 17.31
C ILE A 297 26.79 10.04 17.97
N VAL A 298 27.90 10.66 17.53
CA VAL A 298 28.33 11.97 18.06
C VAL A 298 27.32 13.06 17.71
N ARG A 299 26.76 13.00 16.51
CA ARG A 299 25.81 13.99 16.03
C ARG A 299 24.43 13.87 16.68
N ASP A 300 23.95 12.63 16.84
CA ASP A 300 22.73 12.35 17.58
C ASP A 300 22.99 11.24 18.62
N PRO A 301 23.33 11.64 19.86
CA PRO A 301 23.55 10.69 20.93
C PRO A 301 22.30 9.89 21.32
N THR A 302 21.11 10.30 20.89
CA THR A 302 19.85 9.61 21.16
C THR A 302 19.50 8.59 20.09
N ALA A 303 20.21 8.57 18.95
CA ALA A 303 20.02 7.58 17.90
C ALA A 303 20.52 6.19 18.33
N THR A 304 19.64 5.22 18.32
CA THR A 304 19.91 3.83 18.73
C THR A 304 20.47 2.98 17.60
N SER A 305 19.95 3.14 16.39
CA SER A 305 20.31 2.32 15.23
C SER A 305 21.82 2.33 14.91
N PRO A 306 22.55 3.47 14.91
CA PRO A 306 24.00 3.44 14.68
C PRO A 306 24.75 2.68 15.78
N ARG A 307 24.30 2.73 17.04
CA ARG A 307 24.91 1.98 18.16
C ARG A 307 24.71 0.47 17.97
N ILE A 308 23.51 0.05 17.58
CA ILE A 308 23.22 -1.36 17.29
C ILE A 308 23.99 -1.84 16.05
N GLN A 309 24.07 -1.02 15.00
CA GLN A 309 24.90 -1.34 13.83
C GLN A 309 26.39 -1.48 14.19
N MET A 310 26.88 -0.75 15.17
CA MET A 310 28.25 -0.91 15.69
C MET A 310 28.47 -2.31 16.26
N LEU A 311 27.46 -2.96 16.87
CA LEU A 311 27.59 -4.32 17.39
C LEU A 311 27.91 -5.34 16.31
N TYR A 312 27.39 -5.13 15.08
CA TYR A 312 27.71 -6.00 13.93
C TYR A 312 29.15 -5.86 13.43
N LEU A 313 29.85 -4.77 13.80
CA LEU A 313 31.24 -4.56 13.45
C LEU A 313 32.22 -5.10 14.49
N LEU A 314 31.70 -5.57 15.64
CA LEU A 314 32.52 -6.14 16.71
C LEU A 314 32.60 -7.66 16.55
N PRO A 315 33.78 -8.25 16.25
CA PRO A 315 33.95 -9.69 16.14
C PRO A 315 33.52 -10.42 17.42
N GLY A 316 32.66 -11.44 17.28
CA GLY A 316 31.98 -12.06 18.41
C GLY A 316 32.87 -12.67 19.50
N GLU A 317 34.01 -13.26 19.13
CA GLU A 317 34.89 -13.96 20.08
C GLU A 317 36.01 -13.07 20.63
N THR A 318 36.62 -12.24 19.79
CA THR A 318 37.79 -11.44 20.21
C THR A 318 37.44 -10.15 20.95
N GLN A 319 36.19 -9.66 20.85
CA GLN A 319 35.73 -8.42 21.49
C GLN A 319 34.42 -8.63 22.28
N LYS A 320 34.25 -9.79 22.88
CA LYS A 320 33.04 -10.16 23.63
C LYS A 320 32.74 -9.19 24.75
N ASP A 321 33.73 -8.83 25.57
CA ASP A 321 33.55 -7.90 26.71
C ASP A 321 33.14 -6.50 26.25
N ARG A 322 33.71 -6.04 25.14
CA ARG A 322 33.34 -4.75 24.54
C ARG A 322 31.93 -4.77 23.98
N ARG A 323 31.55 -5.86 23.32
CA ARG A 323 30.18 -6.03 22.81
C ARG A 323 29.17 -6.05 23.96
N GLU A 324 29.45 -6.78 25.05
CA GLU A 324 28.60 -6.82 26.23
C GLU A 324 28.50 -5.45 26.93
N SER A 325 29.61 -4.69 27.00
CA SER A 325 29.60 -3.31 27.50
C SER A 325 28.62 -2.43 26.69
N VAL A 326 28.72 -2.45 25.36
CA VAL A 326 27.83 -1.66 24.47
C VAL A 326 26.38 -2.09 24.62
N ILE A 327 26.11 -3.41 24.71
CA ILE A 327 24.75 -3.93 24.95
C ILE A 327 24.19 -3.40 26.28
N ASN A 328 25.00 -3.44 27.36
CA ASN A 328 24.61 -2.97 28.68
C ASN A 328 24.33 -1.45 28.69
N GLU A 329 25.15 -0.68 27.98
CA GLU A 329 24.94 0.76 27.78
C GLU A 329 23.61 1.02 27.05
N ILE A 330 23.34 0.31 25.96
CA ILE A 330 22.08 0.45 25.20
C ILE A 330 20.89 0.14 26.11
N ILE A 331 20.90 -0.98 26.84
CA ILE A 331 19.79 -1.35 27.73
C ILE A 331 19.59 -0.32 28.83
N LYS A 332 20.67 0.22 29.39
CA LYS A 332 20.61 1.23 30.45
C LYS A 332 20.08 2.57 29.93
N ASP A 333 20.69 3.08 28.86
CA ASP A 333 20.40 4.41 28.33
C ASP A 333 19.03 4.48 27.64
N PHE A 334 18.60 3.39 27.04
CA PHE A 334 17.33 3.29 26.29
C PHE A 334 16.31 2.36 26.98
N SER A 335 16.40 2.19 28.30
CA SER A 335 15.55 1.28 29.07
C SER A 335 14.04 1.47 28.89
N LYS A 336 13.58 2.67 28.49
CA LYS A 336 12.17 3.00 28.24
C LYS A 336 11.82 3.08 26.74
N ASN A 337 12.77 2.87 25.85
CA ASN A 337 12.57 2.96 24.41
C ASN A 337 12.34 1.56 23.84
N GLU A 338 11.06 1.17 23.73
CA GLU A 338 10.69 -0.16 23.22
C GLU A 338 11.25 -0.44 21.82
N SER A 339 11.23 0.54 20.92
CA SER A 339 11.73 0.39 19.56
C SER A 339 13.22 0.07 19.52
N ALA A 340 14.01 0.78 20.35
CA ALA A 340 15.45 0.54 20.49
C ALA A 340 15.75 -0.87 21.01
N LEU A 341 15.01 -1.31 22.02
CA LEU A 341 15.20 -2.64 22.61
C LEU A 341 14.70 -3.75 21.69
N LEU A 342 13.68 -3.51 20.85
CA LEU A 342 13.26 -4.46 19.81
C LEU A 342 14.33 -4.58 18.71
N GLU A 343 14.95 -3.48 18.29
CA GLU A 343 16.06 -3.50 17.33
C GLU A 343 17.27 -4.26 17.90
N LEU A 344 17.58 -4.09 19.18
CA LEU A 344 18.60 -4.88 19.88
C LEU A 344 18.21 -6.37 19.96
N GLY A 345 16.92 -6.66 20.17
CA GLY A 345 16.38 -8.02 20.14
C GLY A 345 16.53 -8.69 18.77
N GLN A 346 16.35 -7.92 17.70
CA GLN A 346 16.58 -8.40 16.34
C GLN A 346 18.07 -8.73 16.11
N PHE A 347 18.99 -7.87 16.56
CA PHE A 347 20.42 -8.18 16.55
C PHE A 347 20.72 -9.50 17.29
N ALA A 348 20.14 -9.68 18.50
CA ALA A 348 20.31 -10.91 19.29
C ALA A 348 19.76 -12.15 18.57
N ASN A 349 18.62 -12.01 17.88
CA ASN A 349 18.03 -13.08 17.06
C ASN A 349 18.93 -13.48 15.89
N GLU A 350 19.49 -12.52 15.16
CA GLU A 350 20.40 -12.75 14.03
C GLU A 350 21.73 -13.40 14.48
N THR A 351 22.17 -13.10 15.70
CA THR A 351 23.38 -13.70 16.31
C THR A 351 23.09 -14.94 17.15
N SER A 352 21.83 -15.39 17.20
CA SER A 352 21.36 -16.53 18.01
C SER A 352 21.65 -16.38 19.52
N ASP A 353 21.71 -15.15 20.02
CA ASP A 353 21.94 -14.86 21.44
C ASP A 353 20.63 -14.92 22.24
N TYR A 354 20.21 -16.15 22.56
CA TYR A 354 18.98 -16.37 23.32
C TYR A 354 19.04 -15.83 24.75
N LYS A 355 20.24 -15.65 25.35
CA LYS A 355 20.39 -15.06 26.67
C LYS A 355 20.05 -13.58 26.66
N LEU A 356 20.47 -12.87 25.62
CA LEU A 356 20.14 -11.46 25.45
C LEU A 356 18.65 -11.28 25.20
N THR A 357 18.02 -12.12 24.34
CA THR A 357 16.57 -12.02 24.10
C THR A 357 15.75 -12.38 25.34
N ASP A 358 16.16 -13.33 26.18
CA ASP A 358 15.52 -13.63 27.46
C ASP A 358 15.58 -12.41 28.40
N ARG A 359 16.75 -11.77 28.50
CA ARG A 359 16.95 -10.56 29.31
C ARG A 359 16.06 -9.41 28.85
N LEU A 360 15.97 -9.19 27.53
CA LEU A 360 15.12 -8.16 26.94
C LEU A 360 13.63 -8.45 27.18
N TYR A 361 13.21 -9.70 27.04
CA TYR A 361 11.84 -10.11 27.34
C TYR A 361 11.47 -9.88 28.82
N LYS A 362 12.33 -10.29 29.75
CA LYS A 362 12.14 -10.04 31.19
C LYS A 362 12.02 -8.54 31.48
N HIS A 363 12.91 -7.74 30.91
CA HIS A 363 12.84 -6.28 31.03
C HIS A 363 11.52 -5.70 30.49
N ALA A 364 11.03 -6.20 29.35
CA ALA A 364 9.77 -5.76 28.77
C ALA A 364 8.55 -6.14 29.65
N VAL A 365 8.62 -7.29 30.35
CA VAL A 365 7.60 -7.71 31.32
C VAL A 365 7.62 -6.81 32.56
N GLU A 366 8.80 -6.57 33.16
CA GLU A 366 8.98 -5.73 34.35
C GLU A 366 8.57 -4.28 34.09
N SER A 367 8.89 -3.75 32.91
CA SER A 367 8.53 -2.41 32.47
C SER A 367 7.09 -2.28 31.98
N SER A 368 6.33 -3.37 31.91
CA SER A 368 4.95 -3.41 31.40
C SER A 368 4.79 -2.86 29.99
N PHE A 369 5.73 -3.12 29.09
CA PHE A 369 5.68 -2.64 27.71
C PHE A 369 4.47 -3.20 26.96
N PRO A 370 3.74 -2.38 26.17
CA PRO A 370 2.71 -2.85 25.24
C PRO A 370 3.25 -3.88 24.23
N SER A 371 4.51 -3.73 23.81
CA SER A 371 5.19 -4.61 22.84
C SER A 371 5.76 -5.91 23.43
N ARG A 372 5.43 -6.27 24.69
CA ARG A 372 5.85 -7.55 25.31
C ARG A 372 5.68 -8.78 24.41
N PRO A 373 4.57 -8.91 23.66
CA PRO A 373 4.40 -10.06 22.78
C PRO A 373 5.45 -10.15 21.68
N GLN A 374 5.94 -9.02 21.16
CA GLN A 374 6.99 -8.98 20.14
C GLN A 374 8.35 -9.44 20.73
N PHE A 375 8.68 -9.03 21.95
CA PHE A 375 9.89 -9.52 22.66
C PHE A 375 9.83 -11.03 22.90
N LEU A 376 8.66 -11.55 23.31
CA LEU A 376 8.47 -12.98 23.48
C LEU A 376 8.61 -13.73 22.15
N LEU A 377 8.02 -13.21 21.07
CA LEU A 377 8.16 -13.78 19.73
C LEU A 377 9.62 -13.87 19.32
N THR A 378 10.37 -12.76 19.49
CA THR A 378 11.81 -12.70 19.19
C THR A 378 12.60 -13.71 20.03
N HIS A 379 12.25 -13.87 21.32
CA HIS A 379 12.91 -14.84 22.18
C HIS A 379 12.66 -16.29 21.72
N VAL A 380 11.41 -16.66 21.42
CA VAL A 380 11.07 -18.01 20.91
C VAL A 380 11.77 -18.28 19.58
N GLU A 381 11.81 -17.29 18.69
CA GLU A 381 12.52 -17.40 17.43
C GLU A 381 14.02 -17.60 17.64
N THR A 382 14.63 -16.85 18.57
CA THR A 382 16.06 -16.98 18.89
C THR A 382 16.40 -18.32 19.52
N LEU A 383 15.55 -18.85 20.39
CA LEU A 383 15.70 -20.21 20.94
C LEU A 383 15.73 -21.25 19.82
N THR A 384 14.84 -21.12 18.85
CA THR A 384 14.78 -22.03 17.69
C THR A 384 16.06 -21.91 16.86
N ASN A 385 16.56 -20.69 16.60
CA ASN A 385 17.81 -20.45 15.87
C ASN A 385 19.05 -20.99 16.61
N ALA A 386 19.03 -20.94 17.95
CA ALA A 386 20.10 -21.45 18.81
C ALA A 386 20.05 -22.97 19.04
N GLY A 387 19.10 -23.69 18.40
CA GLY A 387 18.92 -25.13 18.57
C GLY A 387 18.25 -25.53 19.88
N LYS A 388 17.69 -24.60 20.65
CA LYS A 388 16.93 -24.84 21.88
C LYS A 388 15.43 -25.02 21.61
N THR A 389 15.16 -25.88 20.66
CA THR A 389 13.84 -26.12 20.08
C THR A 389 12.83 -26.66 21.09
N LYS A 390 13.24 -27.52 22.03
CA LYS A 390 12.36 -28.02 23.07
C LYS A 390 11.87 -26.91 24.01
N GLU A 391 12.77 -25.98 24.39
CA GLU A 391 12.42 -24.83 25.22
C GLU A 391 11.42 -23.95 24.46
N ALA A 392 11.66 -23.69 23.17
CA ALA A 392 10.76 -22.93 22.31
C ALA A 392 9.36 -23.56 22.21
N ILE A 393 9.26 -24.89 22.00
CA ILE A 393 7.99 -25.60 21.96
C ILE A 393 7.25 -25.49 23.29
N THR A 394 7.94 -25.70 24.42
CA THR A 394 7.34 -25.60 25.75
C THR A 394 6.75 -24.23 26.01
N ILE A 395 7.48 -23.15 25.71
CA ILE A 395 6.98 -21.77 25.89
C ILE A 395 5.73 -21.54 25.04
N VAL A 396 5.73 -21.99 23.78
CA VAL A 396 4.58 -21.76 22.89
C VAL A 396 3.39 -22.61 23.36
N ASP A 397 3.57 -23.86 23.77
CA ASP A 397 2.49 -24.69 24.26
C ASP A 397 1.87 -24.10 25.54
N GLU A 398 2.68 -23.58 26.48
CA GLU A 398 2.17 -22.86 27.65
C GLU A 398 1.37 -21.60 27.27
N LEU A 399 1.81 -20.85 26.26
CA LEU A 399 1.07 -19.70 25.76
C LEU A 399 -0.31 -20.09 25.23
N PHE A 400 -0.39 -21.18 24.46
CA PHE A 400 -1.66 -21.69 23.93
C PHE A 400 -2.63 -22.11 25.05
N LEU A 401 -2.11 -22.61 26.18
CA LEU A 401 -2.92 -23.01 27.31
C LEU A 401 -3.41 -21.81 28.14
N ARG A 402 -2.51 -20.84 28.40
CA ARG A 402 -2.79 -19.73 29.34
C ARG A 402 -3.51 -18.53 28.67
N ASN A 403 -3.16 -18.22 27.42
CA ASN A 403 -3.56 -16.98 26.75
C ASN A 403 -4.57 -17.18 25.60
N ALA A 404 -5.23 -18.33 25.52
CA ALA A 404 -6.15 -18.66 24.41
C ALA A 404 -7.29 -17.64 24.20
N LYS A 405 -7.64 -16.83 25.21
CA LYS A 405 -8.70 -15.82 25.17
C LYS A 405 -8.19 -14.39 25.03
N ASP A 406 -6.88 -14.17 25.07
CA ASP A 406 -6.30 -12.84 25.01
C ASP A 406 -6.29 -12.34 23.56
N GLN A 407 -6.74 -11.10 23.33
CA GLN A 407 -6.80 -10.50 22.00
C GLN A 407 -5.43 -10.44 21.33
N TRP A 408 -4.38 -9.98 22.04
CA TRP A 408 -3.02 -9.90 21.51
C TRP A 408 -2.50 -11.27 21.03
N PHE A 409 -2.84 -12.33 21.75
CA PHE A 409 -2.44 -13.68 21.36
C PHE A 409 -3.20 -14.15 20.11
N GLY A 410 -4.49 -13.80 19.99
CA GLY A 410 -5.29 -14.07 18.80
C GLY A 410 -4.66 -13.49 17.54
N GLU A 411 -4.17 -12.25 17.61
CA GLU A 411 -3.50 -11.55 16.51
C GLU A 411 -2.15 -12.17 16.12
N MET A 412 -1.38 -12.67 17.10
CA MET A 412 -0.05 -13.25 16.89
C MET A 412 -0.02 -14.78 16.80
N ARG A 413 -1.15 -15.41 17.02
CA ARG A 413 -1.28 -16.88 17.13
C ARG A 413 -0.66 -17.62 15.96
N ILE A 414 -0.94 -17.17 14.73
CA ILE A 414 -0.42 -17.81 13.52
C ILE A 414 1.11 -17.76 13.45
N THR A 415 1.73 -16.69 13.96
CA THR A 415 3.18 -16.53 13.98
C THR A 415 3.80 -17.48 15.01
N PHE A 416 3.20 -17.63 16.19
CA PHE A 416 3.63 -18.62 17.19
C PHE A 416 3.42 -20.05 16.70
N ASP A 417 2.30 -20.37 16.03
CA ASP A 417 2.07 -21.66 15.38
C ASP A 417 3.17 -21.95 14.33
N ALA A 418 3.59 -20.94 13.56
CA ALA A 418 4.67 -21.08 12.58
C ALA A 418 6.03 -21.35 13.23
N LEU A 419 6.38 -20.64 14.31
CA LEU A 419 7.63 -20.91 15.05
C LEU A 419 7.64 -22.29 15.68
N ARG A 420 6.54 -22.71 16.28
CA ARG A 420 6.40 -24.06 16.85
C ARG A 420 6.54 -25.15 15.79
N MET A 421 5.94 -24.94 14.62
CA MET A 421 6.07 -25.83 13.47
C MET A 421 7.54 -25.98 13.05
N ILE A 422 8.29 -24.89 12.93
CA ILE A 422 9.72 -24.92 12.60
C ILE A 422 10.51 -25.69 13.69
N ALA A 423 10.19 -25.48 14.97
CA ALA A 423 10.84 -26.17 16.06
C ALA A 423 10.58 -27.69 16.02
N TYR A 424 9.37 -28.14 15.65
CA TYR A 424 9.08 -29.58 15.45
C TYR A 424 9.90 -30.18 14.30
N TYR A 425 10.04 -29.45 13.18
CA TYR A 425 10.91 -29.91 12.09
C TYR A 425 12.38 -30.01 12.51
N ALA A 426 12.86 -29.03 13.28
CA ALA A 426 14.23 -29.03 13.80
C ALA A 426 14.49 -30.19 14.80
N GLU A 427 13.48 -30.62 15.56
CA GLU A 427 13.54 -31.79 16.44
C GLU A 427 13.38 -33.13 15.69
N GLY A 428 13.21 -33.13 14.37
CA GLY A 428 12.99 -34.32 13.57
C GLY A 428 11.57 -34.88 13.61
N GLN A 429 10.61 -34.17 14.22
CA GLN A 429 9.19 -34.55 14.31
C GLN A 429 8.43 -34.10 13.05
N ALA A 430 8.82 -34.65 11.90
CA ALA A 430 8.35 -34.19 10.58
C ALA A 430 6.83 -34.28 10.42
N ASP A 431 6.18 -35.32 10.93
CA ASP A 431 4.72 -35.52 10.80
C ASP A 431 3.94 -34.40 11.52
N ILE A 432 4.37 -34.06 12.74
CA ILE A 432 3.76 -32.97 13.52
C ILE A 432 4.04 -31.63 12.85
N GLY A 433 5.26 -31.45 12.34
CA GLY A 433 5.65 -30.28 11.55
C GLY A 433 4.74 -30.07 10.34
N ALA A 434 4.49 -31.13 9.55
CA ALA A 434 3.66 -31.08 8.35
C ALA A 434 2.18 -30.74 8.65
N ILE A 435 1.60 -31.31 9.72
CA ILE A 435 0.24 -30.98 10.14
C ILE A 435 0.13 -29.50 10.51
N ASN A 436 1.10 -28.98 11.28
CA ASN A 436 1.11 -27.56 11.66
C ASN A 436 1.40 -26.65 10.47
N LEU A 437 2.27 -27.02 9.53
CA LEU A 437 2.54 -26.26 8.31
C LEU A 437 1.27 -26.07 7.50
N LYS A 438 0.51 -27.15 7.28
CA LYS A 438 -0.77 -27.07 6.56
C LYS A 438 -1.74 -26.11 7.26
N LYS A 439 -1.89 -26.24 8.59
CA LYS A 439 -2.75 -25.36 9.40
C LYS A 439 -2.36 -23.88 9.25
N VAL A 440 -1.07 -23.56 9.29
CA VAL A 440 -0.54 -22.19 9.16
C VAL A 440 -0.77 -21.66 7.75
N LEU A 441 -0.49 -22.44 6.71
CA LEU A 441 -0.66 -22.02 5.32
C LEU A 441 -2.13 -21.87 4.92
N ASP A 442 -3.04 -22.66 5.48
CA ASP A 442 -4.49 -22.56 5.22
C ASP A 442 -5.13 -21.35 5.92
N ALA A 443 -4.44 -20.70 6.85
CA ALA A 443 -4.97 -19.56 7.57
C ALA A 443 -5.26 -18.37 6.64
N ARG A 444 -6.48 -17.80 6.71
CA ARG A 444 -6.89 -16.66 5.87
C ARG A 444 -6.11 -15.38 6.16
N SER A 445 -5.64 -15.21 7.39
CA SER A 445 -4.92 -14.01 7.87
C SER A 445 -3.41 -14.06 7.65
N ILE A 446 -2.88 -15.12 6.99
CA ILE A 446 -1.43 -15.21 6.75
C ILE A 446 -0.95 -14.06 5.85
N GLN A 447 0.12 -13.42 6.29
CA GLN A 447 0.72 -12.29 5.60
C GLN A 447 1.89 -12.74 4.71
N PRO A 448 2.18 -12.03 3.59
CA PRO A 448 3.31 -12.34 2.71
C PRO A 448 4.65 -12.48 3.44
N GLN A 449 4.90 -11.60 4.40
CA GLN A 449 6.13 -11.58 5.19
C GLN A 449 6.31 -12.84 6.02
N LEU A 450 5.22 -13.37 6.60
CA LEU A 450 5.25 -14.60 7.38
C LEU A 450 5.56 -15.81 6.48
N ILE A 451 5.00 -15.86 5.26
CA ILE A 451 5.32 -16.93 4.30
C ILE A 451 6.81 -16.91 3.92
N CYS A 452 7.36 -15.72 3.65
CA CYS A 452 8.79 -15.56 3.38
C CYS A 452 9.65 -16.02 4.58
N ALA A 453 9.24 -15.69 5.81
CA ALA A 453 9.94 -16.13 7.02
C ALA A 453 9.87 -17.65 7.20
N ILE A 454 8.69 -18.26 7.00
CA ILE A 454 8.50 -19.72 7.02
C ILE A 454 9.40 -20.40 5.99
N GLY A 455 9.39 -19.94 4.75
CA GLY A 455 10.23 -20.48 3.69
C GLY A 455 11.72 -20.46 4.06
N LYS A 456 12.23 -19.31 4.54
CA LYS A 456 13.62 -19.19 4.99
C LYS A 456 13.96 -20.18 6.11
N LYS A 457 13.09 -20.28 7.11
CA LYS A 457 13.29 -21.18 8.26
C LYS A 457 13.26 -22.66 7.86
N LEU A 458 12.35 -23.04 6.96
CA LEU A 458 12.29 -24.40 6.43
C LEU A 458 13.58 -24.76 5.69
N VAL A 459 14.15 -23.85 4.90
CA VAL A 459 15.47 -24.05 4.26
C VAL A 459 16.57 -24.22 5.31
N GLN A 460 16.57 -23.43 6.39
CA GLN A 460 17.57 -23.54 7.47
C GLN A 460 17.54 -24.91 8.15
N VAL A 461 16.35 -25.50 8.31
CA VAL A 461 16.19 -26.85 8.86
C VAL A 461 16.20 -27.95 7.78
N ARG A 462 16.66 -27.63 6.56
CA ARG A 462 16.80 -28.54 5.40
C ARG A 462 15.50 -29.21 4.94
N ARG A 463 14.36 -28.51 5.08
CA ARG A 463 13.06 -28.95 4.58
C ARG A 463 12.75 -28.24 3.26
N PHE A 464 13.48 -28.66 2.21
CA PHE A 464 13.45 -27.98 0.89
C PHE A 464 12.12 -28.17 0.15
N GLU A 465 11.51 -29.36 0.24
CA GLU A 465 10.21 -29.63 -0.40
C GLU A 465 9.10 -28.80 0.24
N GLU A 466 9.05 -28.78 1.57
CA GLU A 466 8.08 -27.99 2.32
C GLU A 466 8.29 -26.48 2.10
N ALA A 467 9.55 -26.03 2.03
CA ALA A 467 9.89 -24.66 1.71
C ALA A 467 9.42 -24.28 0.30
N ASN A 468 9.67 -25.14 -0.69
CA ASN A 468 9.21 -24.94 -2.06
C ASN A 468 7.69 -24.86 -2.14
N SER A 469 6.98 -25.77 -1.50
CA SER A 469 5.52 -25.82 -1.46
C SER A 469 4.92 -24.58 -0.78
N ALA A 470 5.49 -24.15 0.36
CA ALA A 470 5.04 -22.97 1.07
C ALA A 470 5.23 -21.68 0.23
N MET A 471 6.39 -21.53 -0.42
CA MET A 471 6.68 -20.37 -1.24
C MET A 471 5.86 -20.35 -2.55
N ALA A 472 5.64 -21.51 -3.18
CA ALA A 472 4.79 -21.64 -4.37
C ALA A 472 3.34 -21.27 -4.04
N LEU A 473 2.78 -21.78 -2.93
CA LEU A 473 1.45 -21.41 -2.46
C LEU A 473 1.37 -19.91 -2.13
N GLY A 474 2.40 -19.38 -1.48
CA GLY A 474 2.50 -17.94 -1.19
C GLY A 474 2.48 -17.10 -2.46
N HIS A 475 3.27 -17.50 -3.47
CA HIS A 475 3.28 -16.82 -4.76
C HIS A 475 1.92 -16.92 -5.49
N GLN A 476 1.27 -18.05 -5.46
CA GLN A 476 -0.06 -18.24 -6.04
C GLN A 476 -1.10 -17.34 -5.36
N ARG A 477 -1.06 -17.25 -4.03
CA ARG A 477 -2.00 -16.45 -3.23
C ARG A 477 -1.77 -14.94 -3.35
N PHE A 478 -0.52 -14.54 -3.53
CA PHE A 478 -0.08 -13.15 -3.64
C PHE A 478 0.70 -12.93 -4.94
N GLU A 479 0.06 -13.24 -6.06
CA GLU A 479 0.69 -13.34 -7.39
C GLU A 479 1.53 -12.12 -7.80
N ASN A 480 1.10 -10.92 -7.39
CA ASN A 480 1.76 -9.66 -7.73
C ASN A 480 2.72 -9.15 -6.63
N ASN A 481 3.01 -9.98 -5.62
CA ASN A 481 3.95 -9.61 -4.56
C ASN A 481 5.38 -9.99 -4.97
N GLN A 482 6.14 -8.99 -5.40
CA GLN A 482 7.54 -9.19 -5.80
C GLN A 482 8.43 -9.66 -4.64
N GLY A 483 8.14 -9.25 -3.40
CA GLY A 483 8.92 -9.65 -2.23
C GLY A 483 8.90 -11.18 -2.01
N ILE A 484 7.74 -11.82 -2.16
CA ILE A 484 7.64 -13.29 -2.14
C ILE A 484 8.41 -13.89 -3.31
N LEU A 485 8.20 -13.38 -4.52
CA LEU A 485 8.83 -13.91 -5.72
C LEU A 485 10.36 -13.76 -5.67
N LEU A 486 10.85 -12.60 -5.22
CA LEU A 486 12.29 -12.34 -5.03
C LEU A 486 12.90 -13.33 -4.03
N GLN A 487 12.24 -13.51 -2.87
CA GLN A 487 12.72 -14.45 -1.86
C GLN A 487 12.68 -15.89 -2.37
N PHE A 488 11.64 -16.26 -3.12
CA PHE A 488 11.51 -17.60 -3.70
C PHE A 488 12.60 -17.86 -4.74
N VAL A 489 12.84 -16.94 -5.66
CA VAL A 489 13.93 -17.03 -6.66
C VAL A 489 15.28 -17.11 -5.96
N LYS A 490 15.52 -16.30 -4.91
CA LYS A 490 16.76 -16.36 -4.14
C LYS A 490 16.97 -17.73 -3.52
N MET A 491 15.95 -18.32 -2.93
CA MET A 491 16.03 -19.67 -2.34
C MET A 491 16.33 -20.74 -3.41
N LYS A 492 15.69 -20.63 -4.58
CA LYS A 492 15.94 -21.55 -5.71
C LYS A 492 17.34 -21.41 -6.31
N VAL A 493 17.89 -20.19 -6.31
CA VAL A 493 19.26 -19.93 -6.79
C VAL A 493 20.29 -20.45 -5.78
N ASP A 494 20.06 -20.22 -4.49
CA ASP A 494 21.02 -20.60 -3.44
C ASP A 494 20.99 -22.10 -3.11
N ASN A 495 19.86 -22.82 -3.38
CA ASN A 495 19.71 -24.24 -3.04
C ASN A 495 19.38 -25.06 -4.29
N GLU A 496 20.24 -26.06 -4.56
CA GLU A 496 20.11 -26.90 -5.76
C GLU A 496 18.87 -27.80 -5.73
N GLU A 497 18.48 -28.26 -4.54
CA GLU A 497 17.30 -29.07 -4.31
C GLU A 497 15.99 -28.36 -4.63
N MET A 498 16.01 -27.03 -4.64
CA MET A 498 14.85 -26.18 -4.95
C MET A 498 14.86 -25.60 -6.37
N ALA A 499 15.88 -25.91 -7.18
CA ALA A 499 16.14 -25.21 -8.43
C ALA A 499 15.11 -25.48 -9.56
N ASP A 500 14.19 -26.41 -9.39
CA ASP A 500 13.16 -26.71 -10.37
C ASP A 500 12.28 -25.48 -10.67
N GLU A 501 11.92 -25.30 -11.94
CA GLU A 501 11.13 -24.15 -12.45
C GLU A 501 11.77 -22.76 -12.21
N LEU A 502 13.08 -22.71 -11.86
CA LEU A 502 13.79 -21.45 -11.59
C LEU A 502 13.63 -20.44 -12.74
N GLU A 503 13.70 -20.90 -14.00
CA GLU A 503 13.62 -20.05 -15.18
C GLU A 503 12.29 -19.30 -15.27
N SER A 504 11.19 -19.98 -15.00
CA SER A 504 9.85 -19.42 -15.02
C SER A 504 9.70 -18.30 -13.99
N TYR A 505 10.06 -18.59 -12.74
CA TYR A 505 9.98 -17.61 -11.64
C TYR A 505 10.94 -16.43 -11.86
N LEU A 506 12.15 -16.67 -12.37
CA LEU A 506 13.12 -15.61 -12.65
C LEU A 506 12.64 -14.69 -13.79
N ARG A 507 12.08 -15.22 -14.89
CA ARG A 507 11.47 -14.40 -15.95
C ARG A 507 10.36 -13.51 -15.40
N LYS A 508 9.47 -14.08 -14.59
CA LYS A 508 8.40 -13.32 -13.95
C LYS A 508 8.96 -12.21 -13.05
N LEU A 509 9.98 -12.51 -12.25
CA LEU A 509 10.65 -11.52 -11.40
C LEU A 509 11.27 -10.38 -12.22
N MET A 510 12.01 -10.71 -13.28
CA MET A 510 12.64 -9.72 -14.17
C MET A 510 11.61 -8.84 -14.92
N SER A 511 10.40 -9.32 -15.15
CA SER A 511 9.33 -8.53 -15.77
C SER A 511 8.72 -7.48 -14.82
N MET A 512 8.95 -7.61 -13.50
CA MET A 512 8.47 -6.69 -12.45
C MET A 512 9.51 -5.59 -12.19
N ARG A 513 10.30 -5.72 -11.13
CA ARG A 513 11.45 -4.88 -10.83
C ARG A 513 12.73 -5.63 -11.15
N ARG A 514 13.78 -4.88 -11.46
CA ARG A 514 15.09 -5.51 -11.67
C ARG A 514 15.56 -6.21 -10.38
N PRO A 515 15.91 -7.50 -10.44
CA PRO A 515 16.53 -8.17 -9.30
C PRO A 515 17.90 -7.56 -8.97
N PRO A 516 18.36 -7.67 -7.70
CA PRO A 516 19.72 -7.22 -7.32
C PRO A 516 20.79 -7.88 -8.19
N GLN A 517 21.86 -7.14 -8.47
CA GLN A 517 22.96 -7.60 -9.33
C GLN A 517 23.56 -8.93 -8.88
N GLU A 518 23.78 -9.08 -7.58
CA GLU A 518 24.33 -10.31 -7.02
C GLU A 518 23.43 -11.52 -7.29
N LEU A 519 22.10 -11.35 -7.16
CA LEU A 519 21.14 -12.42 -7.46
C LEU A 519 21.16 -12.77 -8.95
N LEU A 520 21.25 -11.78 -9.84
CA LEU A 520 21.34 -12.01 -11.28
C LEU A 520 22.64 -12.75 -11.66
N GLN A 521 23.76 -12.42 -11.04
CA GLN A 521 25.04 -13.13 -11.24
C GLN A 521 24.96 -14.59 -10.79
N LYS A 522 24.42 -14.85 -9.59
CA LYS A 522 24.20 -16.20 -9.08
C LYS A 522 23.23 -16.99 -9.94
N ALA A 523 22.11 -16.35 -10.35
CA ALA A 523 21.13 -16.98 -11.23
C ALA A 523 21.72 -17.33 -12.60
N TYR A 524 22.56 -16.44 -13.18
CA TYR A 524 23.28 -16.73 -14.41
C TYR A 524 24.14 -17.99 -14.27
N THR A 525 24.97 -18.06 -13.21
CA THR A 525 25.84 -19.22 -12.94
C THR A 525 25.01 -20.49 -12.73
N ARG A 526 23.90 -20.40 -11.99
CA ARG A 526 23.02 -21.56 -11.73
C ARG A 526 22.37 -22.08 -13.02
N ILE A 527 21.80 -21.22 -13.85
CA ILE A 527 21.14 -21.59 -15.12
C ILE A 527 22.16 -22.05 -16.18
N ALA A 528 23.38 -21.52 -16.13
CA ALA A 528 24.47 -21.97 -17.02
C ALA A 528 24.96 -23.40 -16.69
N SER A 529 24.64 -23.96 -15.52
CA SER A 529 25.04 -25.31 -15.12
C SER A 529 24.38 -26.42 -15.94
N ASP A 530 24.95 -27.63 -15.87
CA ASP A 530 24.48 -28.80 -16.61
C ASP A 530 23.06 -29.23 -16.26
N LYS A 531 22.59 -28.96 -15.06
CA LYS A 531 21.21 -29.24 -14.61
C LYS A 531 20.16 -28.64 -15.54
N PHE A 532 20.46 -27.47 -16.13
CA PHE A 532 19.54 -26.74 -17.00
C PHE A 532 19.84 -26.90 -18.50
N LEU A 533 20.72 -27.85 -18.88
CA LEU A 533 21.18 -28.00 -20.26
C LEU A 533 20.03 -28.19 -21.25
N TYR A 534 18.98 -28.88 -20.85
CA TYR A 534 17.82 -29.22 -21.69
C TYR A 534 16.58 -28.35 -21.40
N SER A 535 16.73 -27.30 -20.58
CA SER A 535 15.59 -26.41 -20.27
C SER A 535 15.23 -25.56 -21.47
N GLU A 536 13.92 -25.52 -21.77
CA GLU A 536 13.38 -24.71 -22.87
C GLU A 536 13.60 -23.22 -22.62
N GLY A 537 14.15 -22.52 -23.59
CA GLY A 537 14.41 -21.07 -23.49
C GLY A 537 15.59 -20.67 -22.60
N ARG A 538 16.43 -21.62 -22.17
CA ARG A 538 17.64 -21.37 -21.36
C ARG A 538 18.55 -20.31 -21.98
N GLU A 539 18.90 -20.46 -23.27
CA GLU A 539 19.79 -19.52 -23.93
C GLU A 539 19.25 -18.09 -24.03
N THR A 540 17.93 -17.99 -24.27
CA THR A 540 17.26 -16.70 -24.30
C THR A 540 17.32 -16.03 -22.93
N LEU A 541 17.04 -16.79 -21.86
CA LEU A 541 17.11 -16.27 -20.49
C LEU A 541 18.53 -15.88 -20.09
N LEU A 542 19.54 -16.67 -20.46
CA LEU A 542 20.94 -16.31 -20.22
C LEU A 542 21.33 -15.00 -20.95
N LYS A 543 20.85 -14.79 -22.16
CA LYS A 543 21.03 -13.52 -22.89
C LYS A 543 20.32 -12.37 -22.19
N GLU A 544 19.07 -12.55 -21.73
CA GLU A 544 18.30 -11.55 -20.98
C GLU A 544 19.00 -11.16 -19.67
N ILE A 545 19.48 -12.14 -18.90
CA ILE A 545 20.25 -11.90 -17.67
C ILE A 545 21.53 -11.14 -17.99
N LYS A 546 22.29 -11.59 -19.01
CA LYS A 546 23.54 -10.94 -19.44
C LYS A 546 23.30 -9.50 -19.88
N LEU A 547 22.20 -9.24 -20.61
CA LEU A 547 21.81 -7.89 -20.99
C LEU A 547 21.50 -7.03 -19.76
N SER A 548 20.73 -7.55 -18.79
CA SER A 548 20.44 -6.86 -17.53
C SER A 548 21.68 -6.59 -16.69
N LEU A 549 22.67 -7.48 -16.74
CA LEU A 549 23.97 -7.28 -16.11
C LEU A 549 24.82 -6.24 -16.87
N LYS A 550 24.82 -6.25 -18.22
CA LYS A 550 25.58 -5.32 -19.07
C LYS A 550 25.03 -3.89 -19.06
N GLN A 551 23.70 -3.69 -18.97
CA GLN A 551 23.12 -2.36 -18.76
C GLN A 551 23.71 -1.68 -17.51
N GLY A 552 24.41 -2.46 -16.67
CA GLY A 552 25.27 -1.98 -15.60
C GLY A 552 26.67 -1.49 -16.00
N THR A 553 27.25 -1.87 -17.14
CA THR A 553 28.70 -1.68 -17.42
C THR A 553 29.04 -0.87 -18.68
N GLU A 554 28.10 -0.62 -19.59
CA GLU A 554 28.44 -0.05 -20.92
C GLU A 554 28.44 1.50 -21.04
N SER A 555 28.18 2.27 -19.96
CA SER A 555 28.16 3.75 -20.05
C SER A 555 29.51 4.45 -19.88
N GLU A 556 30.63 3.72 -19.71
CA GLU A 556 31.96 4.34 -19.50
C GLU A 556 32.91 4.33 -20.72
N ILE A 557 32.48 3.86 -21.91
CA ILE A 557 33.34 3.82 -23.11
C ILE A 557 32.99 4.95 -24.11
N GLY A 558 32.25 5.96 -23.69
CA GLY A 558 31.86 7.06 -24.57
C GLY A 558 31.90 8.44 -23.92
N SER A 559 33.06 8.84 -23.37
CA SER A 559 33.32 10.26 -23.08
C SER A 559 34.76 10.61 -23.36
#